data_6a46216165db8babfbce7e0f805737fd
#
_entry.id   6a46216165db8babfbce7e0f805737fd
#
_cell.length_a   1.000
_cell.length_b   1.000
_cell.length_c   1.000
_cell.angle_alpha   90.00
_cell.angle_beta   90.00
_cell.angle_gamma   90.00
#
_symmetry.space_group_name_H-M   'P 1'
#
loop_
_entity.id
_entity.type
_entity.pdbx_description
1 polymer ?
#
loop_
_entity_poly.entity_id
_entity_poly.type
_entity_poly.pdbx_seq_one_letter_code
_entity_poly.pdbx_strand_id
1 'polypeptide(L)'
;MKGKRFAAVCAVMIGLTAALAGCGAKKAEAAEAAPLVKTMTVGAEEQAARRSFSGTVHGYYESNLAFQIGGRITARYVSAGDRVSAGQALFRVDSKDAEEQAAAAQSAVISAEAQLDLASSTRKRYQALHEVDAISDLAMDQTENQYKLAAAQLAQARATLARAENNLSFTVLTADRDGVIGSTLCEVGQAVAAGTPVVLIVDDAKKDVYISLTEKQYGMYSVGMPCTVTFWALPGVSVRGVIREKAASPDAATGTYDVKVPLVDPPEAVTVGMTAEVVMEEPAGQASFTVPLSAMAPQSEEPAVWVVKEGKAALVPVKTGAYGADTVEITAGLSKGDRVITAGTQRLSSGDEVRT
;
A
#
# COMPACT_ATOMS: atom_id res chain seq x y z
N MET A 1 20.54 66.94 -94.48
CA MET A 1 20.95 65.68 -93.95
C MET A 1 20.23 65.37 -92.62
N LYS A 2 18.90 65.49 -92.47
CA LYS A 2 18.13 65.24 -91.24
C LYS A 2 16.93 64.25 -91.45
N GLY A 3 16.75 63.71 -92.67
CA GLY A 3 15.60 62.83 -92.98
C GLY A 3 15.85 61.33 -92.95
N LYS A 4 17.09 60.86 -92.93
CA LYS A 4 17.43 59.40 -92.98
C LYS A 4 17.61 58.73 -91.63
N ARG A 5 17.72 59.51 -90.54
CA ARG A 5 17.87 58.90 -89.15
C ARG A 5 16.52 58.65 -88.48
N PHE A 6 15.44 59.26 -88.96
CA PHE A 6 14.11 59.04 -88.35
C PHE A 6 13.43 57.77 -88.86
N ALA A 7 13.72 57.36 -90.11
CA ALA A 7 13.15 56.15 -90.69
C ALA A 7 13.74 54.84 -90.09
N ALA A 8 15.00 54.90 -89.65
CA ALA A 8 15.69 53.73 -89.06
C ALA A 8 15.25 53.45 -87.61
N VAL A 9 14.85 54.47 -86.86
CA VAL A 9 14.40 54.33 -85.48
C VAL A 9 12.96 53.81 -85.41
N CYS A 10 12.09 54.17 -86.34
CA CYS A 10 10.70 53.64 -86.44
C CYS A 10 10.66 52.20 -86.92
N ALA A 11 11.57 51.72 -87.74
CA ALA A 11 11.63 50.34 -88.20
C ALA A 11 12.13 49.38 -87.11
N VAL A 12 13.01 49.86 -86.25
CA VAL A 12 13.47 49.04 -85.07
C VAL A 12 12.41 48.96 -83.97
N MET A 13 11.59 49.99 -83.78
CA MET A 13 10.50 49.96 -82.80
C MET A 13 9.31 49.10 -83.23
N ILE A 14 8.98 49.00 -84.52
CA ILE A 14 7.92 48.14 -85.06
C ILE A 14 8.36 46.66 -85.07
N GLY A 15 9.66 46.34 -85.19
CA GLY A 15 10.19 45.00 -85.12
C GLY A 15 10.21 44.44 -83.67
N LEU A 16 10.29 45.30 -82.66
CA LEU A 16 10.34 44.89 -81.27
C LEU A 16 8.96 44.63 -80.68
N THR A 17 7.88 45.19 -81.28
CA THR A 17 6.50 44.94 -80.81
C THR A 17 5.88 43.64 -81.36
N ALA A 18 6.40 43.08 -82.46
CA ALA A 18 5.93 41.82 -83.03
C ALA A 18 6.51 40.57 -82.37
N ALA A 19 7.56 40.72 -81.53
CA ALA A 19 8.19 39.59 -80.82
C ALA A 19 7.57 39.30 -79.42
N LEU A 20 6.58 40.11 -78.97
CA LEU A 20 5.92 39.89 -77.67
C LEU A 20 4.49 39.31 -77.79
N ALA A 21 4.04 38.89 -78.95
CA ALA A 21 2.68 38.36 -79.14
C ALA A 21 2.67 36.83 -79.45
N GLY A 22 3.59 36.08 -78.94
CA GLY A 22 3.64 34.65 -79.19
C GLY A 22 4.26 33.81 -78.05
N CYS A 23 3.54 33.67 -76.92
CA CYS A 23 3.62 32.49 -76.03
C CYS A 23 2.53 32.60 -74.96
N GLY A 24 1.29 32.43 -75.39
CA GLY A 24 0.22 31.96 -74.53
C GLY A 24 0.47 30.44 -74.21
N ALA A 25 1.53 30.11 -73.53
CA ALA A 25 1.67 28.80 -72.98
C ALA A 25 0.62 28.67 -71.82
N LYS A 26 -0.40 27.83 -71.99
CA LYS A 26 -1.23 27.31 -70.93
C LYS A 26 -0.25 26.87 -69.84
N LYS A 27 -0.24 27.58 -68.69
CA LYS A 27 0.38 27.18 -67.50
C LYS A 27 -0.31 25.85 -67.15
N ALA A 28 0.36 24.71 -67.44
CA ALA A 28 -0.05 23.44 -66.89
C ALA A 28 -0.02 23.65 -65.39
N GLU A 29 -1.18 23.57 -64.79
CA GLU A 29 -1.34 23.47 -63.30
C GLU A 29 -0.50 22.27 -62.90
N ALA A 30 0.72 22.54 -62.43
CA ALA A 30 1.56 21.51 -61.87
C ALA A 30 0.72 20.96 -60.73
N ALA A 31 0.25 19.73 -60.86
CA ALA A 31 -0.38 19.00 -59.78
C ALA A 31 0.56 19.12 -58.59
N GLU A 32 0.19 19.91 -57.61
CA GLU A 32 0.97 20.14 -56.39
C GLU A 32 1.19 18.77 -55.77
N ALA A 33 2.44 18.27 -55.78
CA ALA A 33 2.74 16.92 -55.32
C ALA A 33 2.27 16.82 -53.88
N ALA A 34 1.38 15.86 -53.61
CA ALA A 34 0.81 15.65 -52.28
C ALA A 34 1.89 15.75 -51.18
N PRO A 35 1.67 16.59 -50.15
CA PRO A 35 2.68 16.86 -49.12
C PRO A 35 3.12 15.55 -48.44
N LEU A 36 4.42 15.41 -48.23
CA LEU A 36 4.99 14.30 -47.48
C LEU A 36 4.77 14.55 -45.97
N VAL A 37 4.11 13.64 -45.31
CA VAL A 37 3.83 13.74 -43.89
C VAL A 37 4.40 12.53 -43.10
N LYS A 38 4.83 12.74 -41.89
CA LYS A 38 5.20 11.67 -41.00
C LYS A 38 3.98 11.26 -40.18
N THR A 39 3.71 9.96 -40.10
CA THR A 39 2.56 9.45 -39.37
C THR A 39 3.00 8.50 -38.23
N MET A 40 2.18 8.41 -37.19
CA MET A 40 2.25 7.45 -36.12
C MET A 40 0.92 6.70 -36.03
N THR A 41 0.95 5.39 -35.87
CA THR A 41 -0.26 4.60 -35.64
C THR A 41 -0.62 4.60 -34.16
N VAL A 42 -1.82 5.05 -33.84
CA VAL A 42 -2.34 5.11 -32.46
C VAL A 42 -2.58 3.70 -31.93
N GLY A 43 -2.08 3.43 -30.71
CA GLY A 43 -2.27 2.14 -30.06
C GLY A 43 -1.31 1.05 -30.54
N ALA A 44 -0.24 1.39 -31.29
CA ALA A 44 0.84 0.46 -31.60
C ALA A 44 1.65 0.07 -30.34
N GLU A 45 1.69 0.97 -29.34
CA GLU A 45 2.19 0.71 -28.00
C GLU A 45 1.10 1.11 -27.00
N GLU A 46 0.26 0.14 -26.65
CA GLU A 46 -0.68 0.26 -25.54
C GLU A 46 0.14 0.05 -24.24
N GLN A 47 0.86 1.07 -23.81
CA GLN A 47 1.35 1.11 -22.45
C GLN A 47 0.14 1.47 -21.58
N ALA A 48 -0.43 0.46 -20.91
CA ALA A 48 -1.33 0.74 -19.80
C ALA A 48 -0.65 1.77 -18.91
N ALA A 49 -1.34 2.87 -18.61
CA ALA A 49 -0.77 3.91 -17.79
C ALA A 49 -0.38 3.27 -16.44
N ARG A 50 0.91 3.31 -16.12
CA ARG A 50 1.45 2.75 -14.88
C ARG A 50 1.66 3.89 -13.91
N ARG A 51 1.16 3.71 -12.71
CA ARG A 51 1.46 4.63 -11.61
C ARG A 51 2.31 3.94 -10.57
N SER A 52 3.28 4.69 -10.09
CA SER A 52 4.13 4.26 -9.00
C SER A 52 3.75 4.95 -7.69
N PHE A 53 3.82 4.22 -6.60
CA PHE A 53 3.54 4.66 -5.25
C PHE A 53 4.73 4.28 -4.37
N SER A 54 5.27 5.26 -3.67
CA SER A 54 6.30 5.00 -2.67
C SER A 54 5.68 4.36 -1.44
N GLY A 55 6.35 3.38 -0.88
CA GLY A 55 5.93 2.67 0.31
C GLY A 55 7.10 2.16 1.13
N THR A 56 6.79 1.54 2.25
CA THR A 56 7.77 0.94 3.16
C THR A 56 7.44 -0.53 3.39
N VAL A 57 8.46 -1.36 3.45
CA VAL A 57 8.33 -2.78 3.78
C VAL A 57 8.07 -2.93 5.27
N HIS A 58 7.00 -3.61 5.62
CA HIS A 58 6.60 -3.97 6.98
C HIS A 58 6.53 -5.49 7.13
N GLY A 59 6.58 -5.97 8.36
CA GLY A 59 6.21 -7.35 8.64
C GLY A 59 4.72 -7.57 8.42
N TYR A 60 4.34 -8.78 8.10
CA TYR A 60 2.92 -9.14 7.94
C TYR A 60 2.12 -8.86 9.22
N TYR A 61 2.74 -9.10 10.38
CA TYR A 61 2.27 -8.69 11.69
C TYR A 61 3.37 -7.92 12.40
N GLU A 62 2.97 -6.83 13.01
CA GLU A 62 3.80 -6.03 13.91
C GLU A 62 3.02 -5.87 15.22
N SER A 63 3.63 -6.25 16.34
CA SER A 63 2.99 -6.22 17.66
C SER A 63 3.87 -5.48 18.65
N ASN A 64 3.31 -4.43 19.23
CA ASN A 64 3.91 -3.74 20.34
C ASN A 64 3.55 -4.47 21.64
N LEU A 65 4.50 -5.19 22.22
CA LEU A 65 4.27 -5.88 23.47
C LEU A 65 4.50 -4.97 24.67
N ALA A 66 3.64 -5.11 25.66
CA ALA A 66 3.62 -4.34 26.88
C ALA A 66 3.39 -5.27 28.08
N PHE A 67 3.91 -4.87 29.27
CA PHE A 67 3.57 -5.57 30.51
C PHE A 67 2.11 -5.35 30.88
N GLN A 68 1.48 -6.38 31.45
CA GLN A 68 0.12 -6.29 31.99
C GLN A 68 0.10 -5.64 33.40
N ILE A 69 1.25 -5.53 34.04
CA ILE A 69 1.45 -4.87 35.34
C ILE A 69 2.54 -3.81 35.23
N GLY A 70 2.47 -2.78 36.07
CA GLY A 70 3.53 -1.78 36.16
C GLY A 70 4.68 -2.25 37.05
N GLY A 71 5.88 -1.73 36.77
CA GLY A 71 7.06 -2.01 37.57
C GLY A 71 8.33 -1.42 36.98
N ARG A 72 9.46 -1.60 37.71
CA ARG A 72 10.78 -1.23 37.18
C ARG A 72 11.36 -2.40 36.40
N ILE A 73 11.85 -2.14 35.16
CA ILE A 73 12.53 -3.16 34.38
C ILE A 73 13.84 -3.54 35.05
N THR A 74 14.00 -4.81 35.39
CA THR A 74 15.20 -5.38 36.08
C THR A 74 16.10 -6.13 35.12
N ALA A 75 15.56 -6.69 34.04
CA ALA A 75 16.34 -7.42 33.05
C ALA A 75 15.76 -7.27 31.64
N ARG A 76 16.67 -7.30 30.65
CA ARG A 76 16.40 -7.40 29.23
C ARG A 76 17.17 -8.59 28.67
N TYR A 77 16.49 -9.49 27.96
CA TYR A 77 17.05 -10.73 27.44
C TYR A 77 17.24 -10.69 25.92
N VAL A 78 16.77 -9.63 25.23
CA VAL A 78 16.77 -9.51 23.79
C VAL A 78 17.23 -8.13 23.33
N SER A 79 17.76 -8.06 22.11
CA SER A 79 18.16 -6.84 21.43
C SER A 79 17.42 -6.70 20.10
N ALA A 80 17.37 -5.50 19.54
CA ALA A 80 16.82 -5.29 18.21
C ALA A 80 17.58 -6.15 17.18
N GLY A 81 16.86 -6.85 16.31
CA GLY A 81 17.38 -7.80 15.34
C GLY A 81 17.44 -9.26 15.82
N ASP A 82 17.23 -9.54 17.11
CA ASP A 82 17.23 -10.93 17.62
C ASP A 82 15.98 -11.68 17.15
N ARG A 83 16.17 -12.96 16.77
CA ARG A 83 15.06 -13.89 16.53
C ARG A 83 14.57 -14.46 17.85
N VAL A 84 13.25 -14.51 17.99
CA VAL A 84 12.58 -15.00 19.18
C VAL A 84 11.50 -16.01 18.81
N SER A 85 11.25 -16.94 19.74
CA SER A 85 10.17 -17.92 19.62
C SER A 85 9.03 -17.60 20.60
N ALA A 86 7.82 -18.03 20.27
CA ALA A 86 6.65 -17.89 21.14
C ALA A 86 6.93 -18.42 22.55
N GLY A 87 6.57 -17.64 23.58
CA GLY A 87 6.84 -17.98 24.98
C GLY A 87 8.25 -17.62 25.49
N GLN A 88 9.17 -17.20 24.62
CA GLN A 88 10.51 -16.77 25.03
C GLN A 88 10.43 -15.49 25.87
N ALA A 89 11.15 -15.47 27.01
CA ALA A 89 11.25 -14.29 27.88
C ALA A 89 12.04 -13.16 27.16
N LEU A 90 11.47 -11.96 27.14
CA LEU A 90 12.02 -10.77 26.50
C LEU A 90 12.54 -9.76 27.51
N PHE A 91 11.70 -9.42 28.48
CA PHE A 91 11.99 -8.47 29.55
C PHE A 91 11.42 -8.95 30.86
N ARG A 92 11.94 -8.43 31.96
CA ARG A 92 11.44 -8.70 33.31
C ARG A 92 11.33 -7.40 34.10
N VAL A 93 10.23 -7.22 34.81
CA VAL A 93 10.08 -6.20 35.86
C VAL A 93 10.38 -6.78 37.23
N ASP A 94 10.53 -5.92 38.25
CA ASP A 94 10.69 -6.32 39.63
C ASP A 94 9.53 -7.23 40.05
N SER A 95 9.87 -8.45 40.44
CA SER A 95 8.89 -9.49 40.81
C SER A 95 8.72 -9.68 42.34
N LYS A 96 9.51 -8.95 43.15
CA LYS A 96 9.60 -9.22 44.60
C LYS A 96 8.23 -9.13 45.28
N ASP A 97 7.48 -8.08 45.07
CA ASP A 97 6.16 -7.90 45.68
C ASP A 97 5.16 -8.98 45.20
N ALA A 98 5.21 -9.36 43.92
CA ALA A 98 4.38 -10.40 43.35
C ALA A 98 4.76 -11.81 43.91
N GLU A 99 6.03 -12.08 44.08
CA GLU A 99 6.53 -13.32 44.72
C GLU A 99 6.07 -13.44 46.19
N GLU A 100 6.18 -12.35 46.95
CA GLU A 100 5.72 -12.29 48.35
C GLU A 100 4.20 -12.47 48.47
N GLN A 101 3.42 -11.86 47.53
CA GLN A 101 1.96 -12.04 47.47
C GLN A 101 1.58 -13.49 47.15
N ALA A 102 2.24 -14.12 46.18
CA ALA A 102 2.01 -15.52 45.84
C ALA A 102 2.35 -16.46 47.02
N ALA A 103 3.46 -16.23 47.70
CA ALA A 103 3.85 -17.01 48.90
C ALA A 103 2.85 -16.86 50.06
N ALA A 104 2.35 -15.65 50.28
CA ALA A 104 1.31 -15.41 51.29
C ALA A 104 -0.01 -16.12 50.94
N ALA A 105 -0.44 -16.04 49.67
CA ALA A 105 -1.63 -16.74 49.19
C ALA A 105 -1.50 -18.26 49.27
N GLN A 106 -0.33 -18.81 48.95
CA GLN A 106 -0.03 -20.24 49.13
C GLN A 106 -0.14 -20.68 50.58
N SER A 107 0.36 -19.87 51.52
CA SER A 107 0.23 -20.15 52.96
C SER A 107 -1.23 -20.15 53.41
N ALA A 108 -2.08 -19.27 52.85
CA ALA A 108 -3.51 -19.27 53.14
C ALA A 108 -4.22 -20.53 52.61
N VAL A 109 -3.81 -21.05 51.44
CA VAL A 109 -4.31 -22.35 50.94
C VAL A 109 -3.97 -23.49 51.87
N ILE A 110 -2.72 -23.58 52.32
CA ILE A 110 -2.28 -24.62 53.28
C ILE A 110 -3.10 -24.57 54.58
N SER A 111 -3.36 -23.36 55.12
CA SER A 111 -4.20 -23.19 56.30
C SER A 111 -5.65 -23.64 56.07
N ALA A 112 -6.24 -23.27 54.93
CA ALA A 112 -7.61 -23.68 54.61
C ALA A 112 -7.73 -25.16 54.31
N GLU A 113 -6.72 -25.83 53.75
CA GLU A 113 -6.65 -27.28 53.59
C GLU A 113 -6.65 -28.00 54.94
N ALA A 114 -5.85 -27.54 55.89
CA ALA A 114 -5.83 -28.10 57.23
C ALA A 114 -7.19 -27.96 57.94
N GLN A 115 -7.90 -26.82 57.74
CA GLN A 115 -9.25 -26.62 58.30
C GLN A 115 -10.27 -27.57 57.66
N LEU A 116 -10.21 -27.76 56.33
CA LEU A 116 -11.08 -28.70 55.62
C LEU A 116 -10.82 -30.14 56.06
N ASP A 117 -9.59 -30.54 56.24
CA ASP A 117 -9.21 -31.89 56.72
C ASP A 117 -9.77 -32.15 58.12
N LEU A 118 -9.67 -31.16 59.05
CA LEU A 118 -10.26 -31.26 60.38
C LEU A 118 -11.78 -31.40 60.30
N ALA A 119 -12.45 -30.52 59.50
CA ALA A 119 -13.90 -30.55 59.32
C ALA A 119 -14.37 -31.87 58.68
N SER A 120 -13.64 -32.34 57.68
CA SER A 120 -13.89 -33.63 57.01
C SER A 120 -13.79 -34.82 57.95
N SER A 121 -12.71 -34.85 58.75
CA SER A 121 -12.49 -35.91 59.76
C SER A 121 -13.57 -35.90 60.85
N THR A 122 -14.00 -34.69 61.28
CA THR A 122 -15.07 -34.51 62.25
C THR A 122 -16.41 -34.96 61.65
N ARG A 123 -16.71 -34.57 60.46
CA ARG A 123 -17.94 -35.00 59.71
C ARG A 123 -18.01 -36.54 59.63
N LYS A 124 -16.95 -37.19 59.18
CA LYS A 124 -16.87 -38.66 59.13
C LYS A 124 -17.20 -39.32 60.44
N ARG A 125 -16.64 -38.81 61.55
CA ARG A 125 -16.90 -39.37 62.93
C ARG A 125 -18.35 -39.13 63.33
N TYR A 126 -18.91 -37.94 63.11
CA TYR A 126 -20.28 -37.62 63.47
C TYR A 126 -21.27 -38.40 62.59
N GLN A 127 -20.98 -38.60 61.33
CA GLN A 127 -21.80 -39.44 60.44
C GLN A 127 -21.91 -40.86 60.97
N ALA A 128 -20.79 -41.51 61.43
CA ALA A 128 -20.80 -42.84 62.01
C ALA A 128 -21.57 -42.92 63.35
N LEU A 129 -21.56 -41.82 64.14
CA LEU A 129 -22.37 -41.73 65.38
C LEU A 129 -23.85 -41.52 65.10
N HIS A 130 -24.20 -40.80 64.06
CA HIS A 130 -25.57 -40.57 63.61
C HIS A 130 -26.24 -41.84 63.08
N GLU A 131 -25.49 -42.68 62.36
CA GLU A 131 -25.95 -43.97 61.85
C GLU A 131 -26.37 -44.96 62.97
N VAL A 132 -25.94 -44.75 64.22
CA VAL A 132 -26.29 -45.54 65.40
C VAL A 132 -27.16 -44.73 66.35
N ASP A 133 -27.82 -43.65 65.91
CA ASP A 133 -28.66 -42.78 66.75
C ASP A 133 -27.99 -42.18 67.98
N ALA A 134 -26.63 -42.04 67.98
CA ALA A 134 -25.88 -41.54 69.13
C ALA A 134 -25.78 -40.01 69.19
N ILE A 135 -26.20 -39.30 68.16
CA ILE A 135 -26.26 -37.83 68.06
C ILE A 135 -27.55 -37.37 67.44
N SER A 136 -27.94 -36.09 67.68
CA SER A 136 -29.12 -35.48 67.07
C SER A 136 -28.88 -35.03 65.63
N ASP A 137 -29.95 -34.94 64.86
CA ASP A 137 -29.94 -34.37 63.49
C ASP A 137 -29.32 -32.97 63.49
N LEU A 138 -29.63 -32.14 64.50
CA LEU A 138 -29.07 -30.79 64.64
C LEU A 138 -27.55 -30.80 64.73
N ALA A 139 -26.97 -31.73 65.44
CA ALA A 139 -25.51 -31.89 65.60
C ALA A 139 -24.86 -32.33 64.26
N MET A 140 -25.54 -33.21 63.54
CA MET A 140 -25.11 -33.61 62.18
C MET A 140 -25.17 -32.45 61.21
N ASP A 141 -26.28 -31.68 61.17
CA ASP A 141 -26.43 -30.49 60.31
C ASP A 141 -25.39 -29.40 60.59
N GLN A 142 -25.06 -29.16 61.85
CA GLN A 142 -24.00 -28.24 62.24
C GLN A 142 -22.64 -28.68 61.71
N THR A 143 -22.34 -29.99 61.79
CA THR A 143 -21.08 -30.55 61.31
C THR A 143 -20.99 -30.49 59.78
N GLU A 144 -22.09 -30.78 59.07
CA GLU A 144 -22.17 -30.66 57.62
C GLU A 144 -22.00 -29.20 57.16
N ASN A 145 -22.62 -28.23 57.87
CA ASN A 145 -22.43 -26.83 57.60
C ASN A 145 -20.97 -26.37 57.82
N GLN A 146 -20.32 -26.85 58.88
CA GLN A 146 -18.91 -26.56 59.16
C GLN A 146 -18.00 -27.08 58.04
N TYR A 147 -18.25 -28.30 57.53
CA TYR A 147 -17.53 -28.85 56.40
C TYR A 147 -17.73 -28.02 55.13
N LYS A 148 -18.98 -27.64 54.82
CA LYS A 148 -19.26 -26.78 53.66
C LYS A 148 -18.58 -25.41 53.75
N LEU A 149 -18.54 -24.84 54.96
CA LEU A 149 -17.84 -23.56 55.21
C LEU A 149 -16.34 -23.70 54.96
N ALA A 150 -15.70 -24.74 55.51
CA ALA A 150 -14.28 -24.99 55.29
C ALA A 150 -13.93 -25.27 53.81
N ALA A 151 -14.81 -26.00 53.11
CA ALA A 151 -14.66 -26.23 51.67
C ALA A 151 -14.75 -24.93 50.86
N ALA A 152 -15.69 -24.01 51.23
CA ALA A 152 -15.81 -22.70 50.59
C ALA A 152 -14.59 -21.80 50.86
N GLN A 153 -14.04 -21.85 52.06
CA GLN A 153 -12.80 -21.12 52.45
C GLN A 153 -11.60 -21.60 51.63
N LEU A 154 -11.44 -22.94 51.45
CA LEU A 154 -10.39 -23.47 50.59
C LEU A 154 -10.55 -23.03 49.13
N ALA A 155 -11.78 -23.07 48.58
CA ALA A 155 -12.05 -22.60 47.25
C ALA A 155 -11.68 -21.11 47.06
N GLN A 156 -12.00 -20.28 48.05
CA GLN A 156 -11.64 -18.85 48.08
C GLN A 156 -10.12 -18.64 48.13
N ALA A 157 -9.41 -19.39 48.99
CA ALA A 157 -7.97 -19.30 49.10
C ALA A 157 -7.26 -19.72 47.79
N ARG A 158 -7.71 -20.79 47.16
CA ARG A 158 -7.19 -21.24 45.84
C ARG A 158 -7.42 -20.20 44.74
N ALA A 159 -8.60 -19.56 44.70
CA ALA A 159 -8.86 -18.50 43.75
C ALA A 159 -7.96 -17.26 43.96
N THR A 160 -7.62 -16.96 45.22
CA THR A 160 -6.68 -15.88 45.56
C THR A 160 -5.26 -16.23 45.15
N LEU A 161 -4.81 -17.48 45.38
CA LEU A 161 -3.52 -17.96 44.92
C LEU A 161 -3.38 -17.89 43.42
N ALA A 162 -4.35 -18.39 42.66
CA ALA A 162 -4.33 -18.34 41.20
C ALA A 162 -4.19 -16.91 40.67
N ARG A 163 -4.84 -15.92 41.31
CA ARG A 163 -4.68 -14.51 40.98
C ARG A 163 -3.27 -14.00 41.25
N ALA A 164 -2.67 -14.38 42.39
CA ALA A 164 -1.33 -13.96 42.73
C ALA A 164 -0.28 -14.59 41.81
N GLU A 165 -0.44 -15.87 41.44
CA GLU A 165 0.41 -16.56 40.45
C GLU A 165 0.31 -15.93 39.06
N ASN A 166 -0.90 -15.53 38.60
CA ASN A 166 -1.07 -14.81 37.37
C ASN A 166 -0.33 -13.46 37.39
N ASN A 167 -0.46 -12.69 38.49
CA ASN A 167 0.28 -11.43 38.65
C ASN A 167 1.79 -11.64 38.62
N LEU A 168 2.29 -12.72 39.25
CA LEU A 168 3.69 -13.08 39.19
C LEU A 168 4.12 -13.44 37.75
N SER A 169 3.32 -14.19 37.03
CA SER A 169 3.62 -14.53 35.63
C SER A 169 3.72 -13.25 34.73
N PHE A 170 2.93 -12.23 35.01
CA PHE A 170 2.94 -10.96 34.28
C PHE A 170 4.19 -10.11 34.54
N THR A 171 5.04 -10.46 35.49
CA THR A 171 6.34 -9.79 35.70
C THR A 171 7.36 -10.13 34.64
N VAL A 172 7.14 -11.20 33.85
CA VAL A 172 7.96 -11.57 32.68
C VAL A 172 7.18 -11.31 31.41
N LEU A 173 7.71 -10.42 30.59
CA LEU A 173 7.17 -10.19 29.24
C LEU A 173 7.72 -11.26 28.31
N THR A 174 6.84 -12.05 27.72
CA THR A 174 7.17 -13.11 26.77
C THR A 174 6.71 -12.77 25.36
N ALA A 175 7.37 -13.33 24.34
CA ALA A 175 6.94 -13.24 22.97
C ALA A 175 5.60 -13.96 22.79
N ASP A 176 4.64 -13.31 22.12
CA ASP A 176 3.33 -13.87 21.81
C ASP A 176 3.36 -14.82 20.59
N ARG A 177 4.42 -14.72 19.79
CA ARG A 177 4.66 -15.49 18.55
C ARG A 177 6.14 -15.56 18.20
N ASP A 178 6.46 -16.37 17.20
CA ASP A 178 7.77 -16.37 16.56
C ASP A 178 7.94 -15.09 15.73
N GLY A 179 9.16 -14.55 15.70
CA GLY A 179 9.45 -13.32 14.94
C GLY A 179 10.85 -12.77 15.23
N VAL A 180 11.05 -11.52 14.84
CA VAL A 180 12.27 -10.75 15.06
C VAL A 180 11.94 -9.51 15.88
N ILE A 181 12.81 -9.14 16.80
CA ILE A 181 12.70 -7.90 17.56
C ILE A 181 12.98 -6.72 16.62
N GLY A 182 11.95 -5.95 16.28
CA GLY A 182 12.08 -4.76 15.43
C GLY A 182 12.76 -3.61 16.16
N SER A 183 12.32 -3.32 17.38
CA SER A 183 12.92 -2.29 18.24
C SER A 183 12.61 -2.54 19.70
N THR A 184 13.50 -2.03 20.59
CA THR A 184 13.25 -1.95 22.03
C THR A 184 12.94 -0.50 22.38
N LEU A 185 11.81 -0.28 23.05
CA LEU A 185 11.30 1.05 23.38
C LEU A 185 11.63 1.49 24.81
N CYS A 186 12.06 0.55 25.65
CA CYS A 186 12.39 0.78 27.05
C CYS A 186 13.71 0.12 27.43
N GLU A 187 14.38 0.66 28.47
CA GLU A 187 15.67 0.18 28.97
C GLU A 187 15.59 -0.34 30.38
N VAL A 188 16.60 -1.15 30.76
CA VAL A 188 16.76 -1.66 32.15
C VAL A 188 16.91 -0.48 33.12
N GLY A 189 16.21 -0.57 34.24
CA GLY A 189 16.14 0.48 35.27
C GLY A 189 14.99 1.46 35.08
N GLN A 190 14.33 1.50 33.92
CA GLN A 190 13.17 2.34 33.66
C GLN A 190 11.93 1.79 34.36
N ALA A 191 11.08 2.68 34.91
CA ALA A 191 9.77 2.34 35.42
C ALA A 191 8.74 2.46 34.28
N VAL A 192 7.93 1.42 34.12
CA VAL A 192 6.86 1.35 33.11
C VAL A 192 5.51 1.12 33.75
N ALA A 193 4.47 1.71 33.18
CA ALA A 193 3.09 1.41 33.58
C ALA A 193 2.54 0.22 32.77
N ALA A 194 1.50 -0.42 33.30
CA ALA A 194 0.76 -1.44 32.56
C ALA A 194 0.27 -0.88 31.21
N GLY A 195 0.43 -1.65 30.12
CA GLY A 195 0.05 -1.25 28.76
C GLY A 195 1.04 -0.33 28.03
N THR A 196 2.14 0.09 28.68
CA THR A 196 3.20 0.85 28.00
C THR A 196 3.98 -0.05 27.06
N PRO A 197 4.06 0.24 25.73
CA PRO A 197 4.87 -0.54 24.79
C PRO A 197 6.34 -0.61 25.20
N VAL A 198 6.90 -1.80 25.22
CA VAL A 198 8.30 -2.06 25.63
C VAL A 198 9.14 -2.55 24.47
N VAL A 199 8.56 -3.37 23.60
CA VAL A 199 9.26 -3.99 22.49
C VAL A 199 8.31 -4.21 21.32
N LEU A 200 8.81 -4.00 20.10
CA LEU A 200 8.13 -4.33 18.85
C LEU A 200 8.60 -5.69 18.34
N ILE A 201 7.69 -6.63 18.17
CA ILE A 201 7.93 -7.89 17.46
C ILE A 201 7.38 -7.78 16.05
N VAL A 202 8.15 -8.26 15.08
CA VAL A 202 7.83 -8.25 13.66
C VAL A 202 7.87 -9.68 13.13
N ASP A 203 6.82 -10.10 12.42
CA ASP A 203 6.84 -11.34 11.65
C ASP A 203 7.65 -11.09 10.37
N ASP A 204 8.85 -11.66 10.26
CA ASP A 204 9.74 -11.52 9.11
C ASP A 204 9.55 -12.62 8.05
N ALA A 205 8.75 -13.64 8.32
CA ALA A 205 8.48 -14.73 7.37
C ALA A 205 7.63 -14.24 6.19
N LYS A 206 6.71 -13.32 6.45
CA LYS A 206 5.88 -12.67 5.43
C LYS A 206 6.05 -11.16 5.52
N LYS A 207 6.06 -10.51 4.38
CA LYS A 207 6.30 -9.07 4.29
C LYS A 207 5.21 -8.41 3.45
N ASP A 208 4.76 -7.26 3.93
CA ASP A 208 3.83 -6.38 3.23
C ASP A 208 4.53 -5.08 2.85
N VAL A 209 4.09 -4.44 1.80
CA VAL A 209 4.44 -3.04 1.55
C VAL A 209 3.24 -2.17 1.89
N TYR A 210 3.45 -1.16 2.71
CA TYR A 210 2.44 -0.17 3.03
C TYR A 210 2.63 1.04 2.12
N ILE A 211 1.58 1.39 1.40
CA ILE A 211 1.50 2.60 0.57
C ILE A 211 0.30 3.43 1.01
N SER A 212 0.36 4.73 0.73
CA SER A 212 -0.72 5.66 1.04
C SER A 212 -1.33 6.19 -0.25
N LEU A 213 -2.63 6.07 -0.41
CA LEU A 213 -3.38 6.56 -1.56
C LEU A 213 -4.18 7.81 -1.20
N THR A 214 -4.22 8.79 -2.09
CA THR A 214 -5.13 9.92 -1.97
C THR A 214 -6.58 9.48 -2.21
N GLU A 215 -7.56 10.26 -1.77
CA GLU A 215 -8.99 9.98 -1.96
C GLU A 215 -9.34 9.71 -3.44
N LYS A 216 -8.80 10.51 -4.36
CA LYS A 216 -8.98 10.33 -5.80
C LYS A 216 -8.47 8.96 -6.30
N GLN A 217 -7.33 8.51 -5.79
CA GLN A 217 -6.71 7.24 -6.16
C GLN A 217 -7.39 6.05 -5.50
N TYR A 218 -7.92 6.23 -4.29
CA TYR A 218 -8.58 5.19 -3.52
C TYR A 218 -9.70 4.47 -4.29
N GLY A 219 -10.50 5.22 -5.07
CA GLY A 219 -11.56 4.66 -5.90
C GLY A 219 -11.08 3.89 -7.13
N MET A 220 -9.84 4.13 -7.58
CA MET A 220 -9.29 3.55 -8.80
C MET A 220 -8.75 2.13 -8.58
N TYR A 221 -8.25 1.82 -7.37
CA TYR A 221 -7.60 0.55 -7.06
C TYR A 221 -8.46 -0.28 -6.11
N SER A 222 -8.62 -1.58 -6.41
CA SER A 222 -9.44 -2.50 -5.65
C SER A 222 -8.60 -3.59 -5.01
N VAL A 223 -9.10 -4.16 -3.90
CA VAL A 223 -8.52 -5.37 -3.30
C VAL A 223 -8.50 -6.49 -4.34
N GLY A 224 -7.38 -7.22 -4.40
CA GLY A 224 -7.15 -8.28 -5.37
C GLY A 224 -6.42 -7.82 -6.65
N MET A 225 -6.20 -6.51 -6.86
CA MET A 225 -5.43 -6.04 -8.02
C MET A 225 -3.96 -6.40 -7.89
N PRO A 226 -3.35 -6.95 -8.96
CA PRO A 226 -1.93 -7.26 -9.00
C PRO A 226 -1.10 -5.98 -9.14
N CYS A 227 0.10 -6.00 -8.59
CA CYS A 227 1.08 -4.95 -8.72
C CYS A 227 2.50 -5.53 -8.78
N THR A 228 3.44 -4.72 -9.20
CA THR A 228 4.87 -5.03 -9.18
C THR A 228 5.55 -4.13 -8.16
N VAL A 229 6.37 -4.72 -7.31
CA VAL A 229 7.10 -4.00 -6.25
C VAL A 229 8.59 -4.05 -6.56
N THR A 230 9.23 -2.90 -6.56
CA THR A 230 10.68 -2.73 -6.72
C THR A 230 11.27 -2.06 -5.48
N PHE A 231 12.55 -2.21 -5.25
CA PHE A 231 13.22 -1.72 -4.04
C PHE A 231 14.42 -0.85 -4.42
N TRP A 232 14.53 0.32 -3.82
CA TRP A 232 15.64 1.23 -4.12
C TRP A 232 16.98 0.67 -3.69
N ALA A 233 17.01 -0.08 -2.58
CA ALA A 233 18.24 -0.70 -2.06
C ALA A 233 18.66 -1.96 -2.83
N LEU A 234 17.80 -2.52 -3.71
CA LEU A 234 18.04 -3.76 -4.45
C LEU A 234 17.74 -3.55 -5.94
N PRO A 235 18.61 -2.86 -6.69
CA PRO A 235 18.39 -2.61 -8.11
C PRO A 235 18.23 -3.91 -8.91
N GLY A 236 17.20 -3.97 -9.75
CA GLY A 236 16.89 -5.15 -10.59
C GLY A 236 16.07 -6.23 -9.90
N VAL A 237 15.79 -6.12 -8.60
CA VAL A 237 14.86 -7.02 -7.89
C VAL A 237 13.44 -6.46 -8.04
N SER A 238 12.56 -7.30 -8.60
CA SER A 238 11.12 -7.02 -8.67
C SER A 238 10.33 -8.19 -8.10
N VAL A 239 9.33 -7.90 -7.27
CA VAL A 239 8.50 -8.89 -6.60
C VAL A 239 7.05 -8.62 -6.96
N ARG A 240 6.27 -9.67 -7.17
CA ARG A 240 4.82 -9.54 -7.36
C ARG A 240 4.14 -9.26 -6.02
N GLY A 241 3.18 -8.35 -6.05
CA GLY A 241 2.28 -8.07 -4.94
C GLY A 241 0.84 -8.09 -5.40
N VAL A 242 -0.07 -8.14 -4.43
CA VAL A 242 -1.53 -8.05 -4.67
C VAL A 242 -2.11 -7.19 -3.56
N ILE A 243 -2.96 -6.23 -3.87
CA ILE A 243 -3.63 -5.43 -2.83
C ILE A 243 -4.47 -6.35 -1.95
N ARG A 244 -4.12 -6.46 -0.67
CA ARG A 244 -4.83 -7.28 0.31
C ARG A 244 -5.88 -6.49 1.08
N GLU A 245 -5.52 -5.31 1.52
CA GLU A 245 -6.29 -4.51 2.45
C GLU A 245 -6.20 -3.03 2.07
N LYS A 246 -7.32 -2.32 2.20
CA LYS A 246 -7.41 -0.88 2.05
C LYS A 246 -8.09 -0.33 3.30
N ALA A 247 -7.50 0.65 3.95
CA ALA A 247 -8.11 1.30 5.10
C ALA A 247 -9.47 1.90 4.71
N ALA A 248 -10.48 1.72 5.55
CA ALA A 248 -11.83 2.26 5.30
C ALA A 248 -11.95 3.76 5.59
N SER A 249 -11.02 4.31 6.37
CA SER A 249 -10.95 5.75 6.70
C SER A 249 -9.54 6.27 6.42
N PRO A 250 -9.41 7.56 6.08
CA PRO A 250 -8.11 8.17 5.91
C PRO A 250 -7.41 8.34 7.26
N ASP A 251 -6.10 8.34 7.24
CA ASP A 251 -5.27 8.79 8.36
C ASP A 251 -5.54 10.27 8.65
N ALA A 252 -5.77 10.61 9.90
CA ALA A 252 -6.19 11.95 10.31
C ALA A 252 -5.11 13.03 10.11
N ALA A 253 -3.84 12.66 10.06
CA ALA A 253 -2.73 13.60 9.90
C ALA A 253 -2.39 13.87 8.44
N THR A 254 -2.50 12.86 7.58
CA THR A 254 -2.07 12.92 6.16
C THR A 254 -3.25 13.08 5.20
N GLY A 255 -4.46 12.68 5.58
CA GLY A 255 -5.63 12.62 4.71
C GLY A 255 -5.55 11.52 3.64
N THR A 256 -4.62 10.56 3.78
CA THR A 256 -4.42 9.47 2.83
C THR A 256 -4.93 8.15 3.40
N TYR A 257 -5.23 7.20 2.52
CA TYR A 257 -5.71 5.87 2.87
C TYR A 257 -4.56 4.88 2.78
N ASP A 258 -4.33 4.14 3.85
CA ASP A 258 -3.32 3.11 3.87
C ASP A 258 -3.78 1.87 3.12
N VAL A 259 -2.87 1.32 2.34
CA VAL A 259 -3.07 0.09 1.55
C VAL A 259 -1.91 -0.86 1.82
N LYS A 260 -2.26 -2.12 2.12
CA LYS A 260 -1.29 -3.18 2.38
C LYS A 260 -1.18 -4.10 1.18
N VAL A 261 0.04 -4.29 0.74
CA VAL A 261 0.41 -5.10 -0.42
C VAL A 261 1.36 -6.22 0.02
N PRO A 262 0.86 -7.43 0.29
CA PRO A 262 1.70 -8.58 0.55
C PRO A 262 2.61 -8.89 -0.62
N LEU A 263 3.86 -9.20 -0.30
CA LEU A 263 4.87 -9.66 -1.25
C LEU A 263 4.77 -11.16 -1.45
N VAL A 264 4.79 -11.59 -2.71
CA VAL A 264 4.76 -13.01 -3.06
C VAL A 264 6.20 -13.50 -3.18
N ASP A 265 6.61 -14.42 -2.31
CA ASP A 265 7.96 -15.02 -2.27
C ASP A 265 9.10 -13.98 -2.38
N PRO A 266 9.15 -12.98 -1.47
CA PRO A 266 10.20 -11.98 -1.51
C PRO A 266 11.56 -12.61 -1.23
N PRO A 267 12.63 -12.20 -1.94
CA PRO A 267 13.99 -12.62 -1.61
C PRO A 267 14.36 -12.31 -0.15
N GLU A 268 15.22 -13.10 0.46
CA GLU A 268 15.68 -12.90 1.84
C GLU A 268 16.35 -11.52 2.06
N ALA A 269 16.97 -10.98 1.01
CA ALA A 269 17.56 -9.64 1.02
C ALA A 269 16.54 -8.50 1.23
N VAL A 270 15.24 -8.73 1.04
CA VAL A 270 14.20 -7.74 1.34
C VAL A 270 13.97 -7.72 2.84
N THR A 271 14.31 -6.63 3.51
CA THR A 271 14.16 -6.47 4.97
C THR A 271 13.09 -5.45 5.30
N VAL A 272 12.50 -5.60 6.49
CA VAL A 272 11.54 -4.63 7.06
C VAL A 272 12.23 -3.26 7.20
N GLY A 273 11.49 -2.19 6.89
CA GLY A 273 11.99 -0.82 6.87
C GLY A 273 12.56 -0.37 5.53
N MET A 274 12.74 -1.26 4.54
CA MET A 274 13.17 -0.85 3.20
C MET A 274 12.12 0.00 2.50
N THR A 275 12.60 1.00 1.75
CA THR A 275 11.74 1.76 0.83
C THR A 275 11.48 0.93 -0.42
N ALA A 276 10.21 0.84 -0.78
CA ALA A 276 9.72 0.13 -1.96
C ALA A 276 8.92 1.07 -2.86
N GLU A 277 8.89 0.76 -4.14
CA GLU A 277 8.03 1.40 -5.13
C GLU A 277 7.04 0.37 -5.64
N VAL A 278 5.75 0.62 -5.43
CA VAL A 278 4.66 -0.23 -5.91
C VAL A 278 4.13 0.34 -7.20
N VAL A 279 4.31 -0.39 -8.29
CA VAL A 279 3.82 -0.04 -9.63
C VAL A 279 2.52 -0.77 -9.89
N MET A 280 1.46 -0.01 -10.09
CA MET A 280 0.13 -0.52 -10.42
C MET A 280 -0.26 -0.08 -11.83
N GLU A 281 -0.93 -0.96 -12.56
CA GLU A 281 -1.56 -0.59 -13.82
C GLU A 281 -2.85 0.17 -13.52
N GLU A 282 -3.06 1.29 -14.20
CA GLU A 282 -4.35 1.97 -14.11
C GLU A 282 -5.43 1.03 -14.66
N PRO A 283 -6.56 0.86 -13.93
CA PRO A 283 -7.71 0.17 -14.49
C PRO A 283 -8.04 0.82 -15.83
N ALA A 284 -8.24 0.02 -16.87
CA ALA A 284 -8.55 0.51 -18.21
C ALA A 284 -9.73 1.49 -18.13
N GLY A 285 -9.41 2.76 -17.93
CA GLY A 285 -10.28 3.89 -18.21
C GLY A 285 -10.52 3.95 -19.71
N GLN A 286 -11.34 4.89 -20.20
CA GLN A 286 -11.48 5.14 -21.64
C GLN A 286 -10.08 5.16 -22.26
N ALA A 287 -9.86 4.31 -23.27
CA ALA A 287 -8.58 4.16 -23.94
C ALA A 287 -8.00 5.55 -24.22
N SER A 288 -6.95 5.92 -23.50
CA SER A 288 -6.23 7.15 -23.78
C SER A 288 -5.01 6.83 -24.63
N PHE A 289 -4.67 7.75 -25.53
CA PHE A 289 -3.57 7.57 -26.45
C PHE A 289 -2.58 8.72 -26.27
N THR A 290 -1.32 8.42 -26.19
CA THR A 290 -0.28 9.47 -26.13
C THR A 290 0.20 9.80 -27.52
N VAL A 291 0.12 11.08 -27.91
CA VAL A 291 0.65 11.57 -29.17
C VAL A 291 1.65 12.70 -28.93
N PRO A 292 2.64 12.90 -29.82
CA PRO A 292 3.53 14.06 -29.73
C PRO A 292 2.76 15.37 -29.82
N LEU A 293 3.17 16.41 -29.09
CA LEU A 293 2.59 17.76 -29.17
C LEU A 293 2.58 18.30 -30.60
N SER A 294 3.55 17.91 -31.42
CA SER A 294 3.63 18.29 -32.86
C SER A 294 2.48 17.73 -33.72
N ALA A 295 1.72 16.76 -33.23
CA ALA A 295 0.54 16.21 -33.89
C ALA A 295 -0.71 17.05 -33.69
N MET A 296 -0.71 17.97 -32.72
CA MET A 296 -1.83 18.87 -32.48
C MET A 296 -1.94 19.91 -33.60
N ALA A 297 -3.15 20.17 -34.03
CA ALA A 297 -3.42 21.16 -35.06
C ALA A 297 -3.32 22.59 -34.50
N PRO A 298 -2.36 23.42 -34.94
CA PRO A 298 -2.11 24.72 -34.31
C PRO A 298 -3.18 25.79 -34.65
N GLN A 299 -4.07 25.53 -35.60
CA GLN A 299 -5.05 26.50 -36.12
C GLN A 299 -6.49 26.19 -35.72
N SER A 300 -6.71 25.23 -34.85
CA SER A 300 -8.06 24.85 -34.41
C SER A 300 -8.43 25.56 -33.09
N GLU A 301 -9.66 26.11 -33.02
CA GLU A 301 -10.21 26.74 -31.81
C GLU A 301 -10.40 25.69 -30.70
N GLU A 302 -10.69 24.44 -31.07
CA GLU A 302 -10.76 23.29 -30.15
C GLU A 302 -9.56 22.37 -30.39
N PRO A 303 -9.09 21.64 -29.38
CA PRO A 303 -8.03 20.67 -29.54
C PRO A 303 -8.37 19.63 -30.62
N ALA A 304 -7.54 19.53 -31.65
CA ALA A 304 -7.74 18.62 -32.77
C ALA A 304 -6.41 18.05 -33.25
N VAL A 305 -6.46 16.89 -33.88
CA VAL A 305 -5.31 16.23 -34.51
C VAL A 305 -5.60 15.88 -35.96
N TRP A 306 -4.55 15.83 -36.77
CA TRP A 306 -4.65 15.37 -38.14
C TRP A 306 -4.52 13.87 -38.24
N VAL A 307 -5.50 13.21 -38.87
CA VAL A 307 -5.52 11.74 -39.05
C VAL A 307 -5.56 11.45 -40.56
N VAL A 308 -4.81 10.45 -41.00
CA VAL A 308 -4.89 9.98 -42.40
C VAL A 308 -6.05 9.00 -42.54
N LYS A 309 -7.08 9.37 -43.31
CA LYS A 309 -8.19 8.48 -43.67
C LYS A 309 -8.22 8.33 -45.21
N GLU A 310 -8.14 7.13 -45.71
CA GLU A 310 -8.16 6.80 -47.14
C GLU A 310 -7.14 7.62 -47.98
N GLY A 311 -5.93 7.86 -47.41
CA GLY A 311 -4.88 8.64 -48.10
C GLY A 311 -5.05 10.16 -48.02
N LYS A 312 -6.06 10.68 -47.33
CA LYS A 312 -6.36 12.10 -47.17
C LYS A 312 -6.23 12.53 -45.71
N ALA A 313 -5.81 13.79 -45.52
CA ALA A 313 -5.76 14.41 -44.21
C ALA A 313 -7.17 14.80 -43.74
N ALA A 314 -7.56 14.35 -42.55
CA ALA A 314 -8.81 14.71 -41.90
C ALA A 314 -8.51 15.30 -40.53
N LEU A 315 -9.11 16.45 -40.22
CA LEU A 315 -9.03 17.04 -38.88
C LEU A 315 -10.05 16.40 -37.97
N VAL A 316 -9.57 15.80 -36.85
CA VAL A 316 -10.42 15.11 -35.89
C VAL A 316 -10.35 15.85 -34.54
N PRO A 317 -11.50 16.37 -34.05
CA PRO A 317 -11.56 16.98 -32.72
C PRO A 317 -11.30 15.92 -31.65
N VAL A 318 -10.51 16.29 -30.64
CA VAL A 318 -10.09 15.39 -29.58
C VAL A 318 -10.24 16.04 -28.21
N LYS A 319 -10.40 15.20 -27.16
CA LYS A 319 -10.28 15.67 -25.78
C LYS A 319 -8.89 15.34 -25.27
N THR A 320 -8.20 16.35 -24.75
CA THR A 320 -6.87 16.20 -24.18
C THR A 320 -6.94 15.89 -22.68
N GLY A 321 -6.03 15.07 -22.21
CA GLY A 321 -5.76 14.79 -20.80
C GLY A 321 -4.51 15.52 -20.30
N ALA A 322 -3.57 14.77 -19.70
CA ALA A 322 -2.33 15.33 -19.19
C ALA A 322 -1.37 15.73 -20.33
N TYR A 323 -0.64 16.84 -20.11
CA TYR A 323 0.45 17.28 -20.98
C TYR A 323 1.79 16.84 -20.39
N GLY A 324 2.59 16.11 -21.16
CA GLY A 324 3.99 15.79 -20.88
C GLY A 324 4.95 16.85 -21.44
N ALA A 325 6.27 16.59 -21.38
CA ALA A 325 7.27 17.51 -21.92
C ALA A 325 7.13 17.71 -23.45
N ASP A 326 6.98 16.62 -24.20
CA ASP A 326 6.87 16.63 -25.67
C ASP A 326 5.64 15.85 -26.18
N THR A 327 4.74 15.45 -25.30
CA THR A 327 3.58 14.62 -25.62
C THR A 327 2.31 15.15 -24.96
N VAL A 328 1.17 14.75 -25.50
CA VAL A 328 -0.15 15.03 -24.93
C VAL A 328 -0.97 13.74 -24.92
N GLU A 329 -1.70 13.53 -23.85
CA GLU A 329 -2.66 12.45 -23.71
C GLU A 329 -3.98 12.83 -24.39
N ILE A 330 -4.49 11.95 -25.24
CA ILE A 330 -5.81 12.09 -25.88
C ILE A 330 -6.77 11.10 -25.20
N THR A 331 -7.77 11.62 -24.52
CA THR A 331 -8.74 10.83 -23.74
C THR A 331 -10.00 10.47 -24.54
N ALA A 332 -10.27 11.15 -25.68
CA ALA A 332 -11.37 10.83 -26.58
C ALA A 332 -11.13 11.42 -27.96
N GLY A 333 -11.75 10.84 -29.01
CA GLY A 333 -11.70 11.32 -30.38
C GLY A 333 -10.81 10.50 -31.31
N LEU A 334 -9.94 9.64 -30.79
CA LEU A 334 -9.13 8.71 -31.58
C LEU A 334 -9.55 7.24 -31.31
N SER A 335 -9.32 6.42 -32.30
CA SER A 335 -9.52 4.97 -32.23
C SER A 335 -8.19 4.23 -32.42
N LYS A 336 -8.09 3.02 -31.83
CA LYS A 336 -6.93 2.15 -32.04
C LYS A 336 -6.74 1.88 -33.54
N GLY A 337 -5.54 2.11 -34.05
CA GLY A 337 -5.21 1.94 -35.45
C GLY A 337 -5.28 3.22 -36.26
N ASP A 338 -5.78 4.33 -35.73
CA ASP A 338 -5.76 5.62 -36.41
C ASP A 338 -4.31 6.07 -36.72
N ARG A 339 -4.08 6.58 -37.92
CA ARG A 339 -2.77 7.09 -38.35
C ARG A 339 -2.74 8.61 -38.16
N VAL A 340 -2.16 9.05 -37.02
CA VAL A 340 -2.02 10.45 -36.67
C VAL A 340 -0.80 11.06 -37.35
N ILE A 341 -0.93 12.24 -37.96
CA ILE A 341 0.15 12.98 -38.60
C ILE A 341 0.96 13.70 -37.51
N THR A 342 2.24 13.37 -37.39
CA THR A 342 3.15 13.91 -36.36
C THR A 342 4.07 15.02 -36.89
N ALA A 343 4.22 15.17 -38.19
CA ALA A 343 4.99 16.24 -38.81
C ALA A 343 4.40 16.62 -40.17
N GLY A 344 4.52 17.91 -40.55
CA GLY A 344 3.95 18.44 -41.76
C GLY A 344 2.57 19.08 -41.60
N THR A 345 2.09 19.26 -40.39
CA THR A 345 0.72 19.71 -40.05
C THR A 345 0.41 21.18 -40.42
N GLN A 346 1.43 22.01 -40.61
CA GLN A 346 1.25 23.49 -40.78
C GLN A 346 0.64 23.93 -42.10
N ARG A 347 0.61 23.07 -43.11
CA ARG A 347 0.12 23.38 -44.47
C ARG A 347 -1.01 22.47 -44.92
N LEU A 348 -1.59 21.72 -44.02
CA LEU A 348 -2.65 20.76 -44.33
C LEU A 348 -4.02 21.43 -44.25
N SER A 349 -4.85 21.14 -45.23
CA SER A 349 -6.28 21.41 -45.23
C SER A 349 -7.05 20.09 -45.22
N SER A 350 -8.27 20.13 -44.66
CA SER A 350 -9.09 18.91 -44.61
C SER A 350 -9.43 18.45 -46.04
N GLY A 351 -9.09 17.21 -46.37
CA GLY A 351 -9.29 16.60 -47.67
C GLY A 351 -8.03 16.55 -48.55
N ASP A 352 -6.90 17.15 -48.13
CA ASP A 352 -5.66 17.11 -48.89
C ASP A 352 -5.14 15.66 -49.01
N GLU A 353 -4.73 15.28 -50.23
CA GLU A 353 -4.03 14.01 -50.42
C GLU A 353 -2.64 14.09 -49.80
N VAL A 354 -2.26 13.10 -48.98
CA VAL A 354 -0.97 13.05 -48.29
C VAL A 354 -0.19 11.82 -48.66
N ARG A 355 1.13 11.95 -48.73
CA ARG A 355 2.06 10.84 -48.87
C ARG A 355 2.72 10.58 -47.52
N THR A 356 2.73 9.32 -47.09
CA THR A 356 3.26 8.89 -45.78
C THR A 356 4.50 8.03 -45.94
#